data_0f79e1b7256535b50561e4a319ab7dbe
#
_entry.id   0f79e1b7256535b50561e4a319ab7dbe
#
_cell.length_a   1.000
_cell.length_b   1.000
_cell.length_c   1.000
_cell.angle_alpha   90.00
_cell.angle_beta   90.00
_cell.angle_gamma   90.00
#
_symmetry.space_group_name_H-M   'P 1'
#
loop_
_entity.id
_entity.type
_entity.pdbx_description
1 polymer ?
#
loop_
_entity_poly.entity_id
_entity_poly.type
_entity_poly.pdbx_seq_one_letter_code
_entity_poly.pdbx_strand_id
1 'polypeptide(L)'
;MTNSISSFDLGNIHFVSISTEYYYFLNYGGMQIARQYNWLVNDLKKATENRQNQPWIVIFGHRPMYCSDDDHDDCTNHDSRTRTGLPILHLWGLEDLLYQYNVDLVLWAHEHDFERFWPVYDFQIRNGSLNEPYTNPGAPVHIITGSAVSFCEWHSHEPYSTCFKHICTKNRIQF
;
A
#
# COMPACT_ATOMS: atom_id res chain seq x y z
N MET A 1 -14.91 11.99 -17.09
CA MET A 1 -14.07 10.93 -16.51
C MET A 1 -13.91 11.29 -15.04
N THR A 2 -14.47 10.49 -14.15
CA THR A 2 -14.32 10.68 -12.70
C THR A 2 -12.85 10.52 -12.34
N ASN A 3 -12.26 11.53 -11.69
CA ASN A 3 -10.91 11.41 -11.16
C ASN A 3 -10.94 10.34 -10.07
N SER A 4 -10.24 9.22 -10.31
CA SER A 4 -10.08 8.15 -9.32
C SER A 4 -8.96 8.44 -8.31
N ILE A 5 -8.48 9.69 -8.28
CA ILE A 5 -7.48 10.21 -7.36
C ILE A 5 -8.04 11.42 -6.63
N SER A 6 -7.86 11.45 -5.33
CA SER A 6 -8.31 12.55 -4.47
C SER A 6 -7.55 12.56 -3.15
N SER A 7 -7.53 13.71 -2.49
CA SER A 7 -7.07 13.83 -1.11
C SER A 7 -8.02 14.69 -0.31
N PHE A 8 -8.02 14.50 1.00
CA PHE A 8 -8.78 15.29 1.95
C PHE A 8 -8.18 15.22 3.35
N ASP A 9 -8.40 16.24 4.14
CA ASP A 9 -7.98 16.30 5.53
C ASP A 9 -9.16 15.93 6.46
N LEU A 10 -8.89 15.08 7.43
CA LEU A 10 -9.85 14.74 8.48
C LEU A 10 -9.12 14.70 9.83
N GLY A 11 -9.42 15.63 10.70
CA GLY A 11 -8.70 15.80 11.96
C GLY A 11 -7.20 16.06 11.72
N ASN A 12 -6.37 15.20 12.29
CA ASN A 12 -4.90 15.31 12.21
C ASN A 12 -4.30 14.47 11.08
N ILE A 13 -5.12 14.02 10.12
CA ILE A 13 -4.69 13.07 9.07
C ILE A 13 -4.98 13.68 7.71
N HIS A 14 -3.99 13.61 6.83
CA HIS A 14 -4.13 13.83 5.41
C HIS A 14 -4.32 12.48 4.71
N PHE A 15 -5.49 12.29 4.11
CA PHE A 15 -5.85 11.06 3.39
C PHE A 15 -5.68 11.24 1.88
N VAL A 16 -5.11 10.24 1.23
CA VAL A 16 -4.87 10.23 -0.22
C VAL A 16 -5.41 8.94 -0.82
N SER A 17 -6.26 9.04 -1.82
CA SER A 17 -6.75 7.92 -2.63
C SER A 17 -6.05 7.88 -3.97
N ILE A 18 -5.48 6.72 -4.33
CA ILE A 18 -4.80 6.50 -5.61
C ILE A 18 -5.35 5.26 -6.31
N SER A 19 -5.22 5.20 -7.64
CA SER A 19 -5.51 4.02 -8.43
C SER A 19 -4.24 3.31 -8.84
N THR A 20 -3.99 2.14 -8.28
CA THR A 20 -2.89 1.27 -8.71
C THR A 20 -3.23 0.47 -9.98
N GLU A 21 -4.51 0.39 -10.35
CA GLU A 21 -4.96 -0.28 -11.57
C GLU A 21 -4.37 0.32 -12.84
N TYR A 22 -4.02 1.60 -12.84
CA TYR A 22 -3.38 2.24 -13.99
C TYR A 22 -2.06 1.61 -14.38
N TYR A 23 -1.34 1.00 -13.45
CA TYR A 23 -0.05 0.35 -13.68
C TYR A 23 -0.21 -0.99 -14.41
N TYR A 24 -1.37 -1.64 -14.29
CA TYR A 24 -1.65 -2.97 -14.82
C TYR A 24 -2.50 -2.92 -16.08
N PHE A 25 -3.37 -1.95 -16.20
CA PHE A 25 -4.28 -1.78 -17.35
C PHE A 25 -3.87 -0.61 -18.26
N LEU A 26 -2.73 -0.79 -18.96
CA LEU A 26 -2.14 0.25 -19.83
C LEU A 26 -3.02 0.62 -21.04
N ASN A 27 -4.02 -0.19 -21.37
CA ASN A 27 -5.03 0.12 -22.39
C ASN A 27 -5.89 1.35 -22.03
N TYR A 28 -5.95 1.75 -20.76
CA TYR A 28 -6.53 3.02 -20.32
C TYR A 28 -5.63 4.24 -20.59
N GLY A 29 -4.41 4.00 -21.09
CA GLY A 29 -3.43 4.99 -21.51
C GLY A 29 -2.41 5.34 -20.41
N GLY A 30 -1.12 5.19 -20.71
CA GLY A 30 -0.01 5.52 -19.79
C GLY A 30 0.00 6.97 -19.30
N MET A 31 -0.68 7.87 -19.98
CA MET A 31 -0.87 9.27 -19.54
C MET A 31 -1.59 9.39 -18.19
N GLN A 32 -2.41 8.40 -17.81
CA GLN A 32 -3.10 8.43 -16.51
C GLN A 32 -2.13 8.19 -15.36
N ILE A 33 -1.16 7.30 -15.53
CA ILE A 33 -0.09 7.05 -14.56
C ILE A 33 0.70 8.34 -14.33
N ALA A 34 1.17 8.96 -15.41
CA ALA A 34 1.95 10.20 -15.34
C ALA A 34 1.17 11.34 -14.66
N ARG A 35 -0.12 11.47 -14.99
CA ARG A 35 -1.00 12.49 -14.36
C ARG A 35 -1.19 12.23 -12.88
N GLN A 36 -1.47 10.99 -12.49
CA GLN A 36 -1.59 10.59 -11.09
C GLN A 36 -0.30 10.85 -10.34
N TYR A 37 0.83 10.40 -10.88
CA TYR A 37 2.14 10.56 -10.25
C TYR A 37 2.47 12.04 -10.02
N ASN A 38 2.34 12.87 -11.05
CA ASN A 38 2.62 14.31 -10.94
C ASN A 38 1.68 15.02 -9.97
N TRP A 39 0.41 14.62 -9.95
CA TRP A 39 -0.55 15.13 -8.98
C TRP A 39 -0.15 14.71 -7.55
N LEU A 40 0.19 13.44 -7.35
CA LEU A 40 0.59 12.88 -6.06
C LEU A 40 1.86 13.56 -5.52
N VAL A 41 2.88 13.80 -6.37
CA VAL A 41 4.08 14.57 -6.00
C VAL A 41 3.70 15.94 -5.43
N ASN A 42 2.81 16.67 -6.11
CA ASN A 42 2.39 17.98 -5.66
C ASN A 42 1.55 17.95 -4.38
N ASP A 43 0.72 16.94 -4.22
CA ASP A 43 -0.14 16.74 -3.07
C ASP A 43 0.69 16.38 -1.82
N LEU A 44 1.55 15.38 -1.92
CA LEU A 44 2.45 14.95 -0.84
C LEU A 44 3.42 16.06 -0.41
N LYS A 45 3.89 16.88 -1.36
CA LYS A 45 4.70 18.04 -1.02
C LYS A 45 3.95 18.99 -0.09
N LYS A 46 2.70 19.35 -0.44
CA LYS A 46 1.86 20.21 0.38
C LYS A 46 1.54 19.57 1.73
N ALA A 47 1.20 18.29 1.75
CA ALA A 47 0.94 17.55 2.98
C ALA A 47 2.16 17.55 3.91
N THR A 48 3.36 17.35 3.36
CA THR A 48 4.61 17.39 4.14
C THR A 48 4.88 18.77 4.72
N GLU A 49 4.62 19.83 3.96
CA GLU A 49 4.73 21.23 4.44
C GLU A 49 3.71 21.54 5.53
N ASN A 50 2.59 20.83 5.58
CA ASN A 50 1.47 21.03 6.52
C ASN A 50 1.48 20.06 7.72
N ARG A 51 2.54 19.31 7.95
CA ARG A 51 2.61 18.32 9.05
C ARG A 51 2.42 18.90 10.45
N GLN A 52 2.52 20.20 10.63
CA GLN A 52 2.20 20.85 11.91
C GLN A 52 0.71 20.75 12.24
N ASN A 53 -0.16 20.74 11.22
CA ASN A 53 -1.61 20.64 11.39
C ASN A 53 -2.13 19.22 11.14
N GLN A 54 -1.62 18.55 10.10
CA GLN A 54 -1.91 17.17 9.74
C GLN A 54 -0.60 16.34 9.81
N PRO A 55 -0.19 15.88 11.00
CA PRO A 55 1.07 15.15 11.16
C PRO A 55 1.09 13.78 10.47
N TRP A 56 -0.08 13.20 10.15
CA TRP A 56 -0.18 11.89 9.58
C TRP A 56 -0.58 11.95 8.09
N ILE A 57 0.15 11.22 7.24
CA ILE A 57 -0.20 11.03 5.84
C ILE A 57 -0.54 9.56 5.64
N VAL A 58 -1.79 9.30 5.22
CA VAL A 58 -2.31 7.95 4.99
C VAL A 58 -2.75 7.83 3.54
N ILE A 59 -2.18 6.85 2.84
CA ILE A 59 -2.53 6.56 1.45
C ILE A 59 -3.31 5.25 1.38
N PHE A 60 -4.26 5.15 0.47
CA PHE A 60 -4.93 3.91 0.16
C PHE A 60 -5.08 3.71 -1.34
N GLY A 61 -4.86 2.48 -1.74
CA GLY A 61 -4.94 2.00 -3.11
C GLY A 61 -5.43 0.55 -3.16
N HIS A 62 -5.53 -0.02 -4.37
CA HIS A 62 -6.02 -1.39 -4.52
C HIS A 62 -4.87 -2.40 -4.47
N ARG A 63 -3.94 -2.37 -5.44
CA ARG A 63 -2.86 -3.37 -5.55
C ARG A 63 -1.67 -3.00 -4.69
N PRO A 64 -1.21 -3.92 -3.82
CA PRO A 64 -0.11 -3.66 -2.92
C PRO A 64 1.26 -3.61 -3.62
N MET A 65 2.24 -3.05 -2.92
CA MET A 65 3.64 -3.07 -3.32
C MET A 65 4.36 -4.33 -2.86
N TYR A 66 3.92 -4.90 -1.74
CA TYR A 66 4.49 -6.02 -1.05
C TYR A 66 3.39 -6.96 -0.60
N CYS A 67 3.63 -8.25 -0.67
CA CYS A 67 2.78 -9.30 -0.10
C CYS A 67 3.63 -10.51 0.32
N SER A 68 3.06 -11.40 1.10
CA SER A 68 3.74 -12.63 1.54
C SER A 68 3.10 -13.89 0.98
N ASP A 69 2.13 -13.77 0.08
CA ASP A 69 1.58 -14.92 -0.64
C ASP A 69 2.55 -15.42 -1.73
N ASP A 70 2.16 -16.45 -2.45
CA ASP A 70 2.97 -17.11 -3.46
C ASP A 70 2.16 -17.41 -4.74
N ASP A 71 1.14 -16.62 -5.00
CA ASP A 71 0.28 -16.80 -6.18
C ASP A 71 0.94 -16.36 -7.50
N HIS A 72 2.13 -15.76 -7.39
CA HIS A 72 2.98 -15.32 -8.51
C HIS A 72 2.39 -14.21 -9.36
N ASP A 73 1.55 -13.39 -8.76
CA ASP A 73 1.00 -12.21 -9.43
C ASP A 73 1.83 -10.92 -9.17
N ASP A 74 1.17 -9.75 -9.04
CA ASP A 74 1.79 -8.44 -9.07
C ASP A 74 2.72 -8.14 -7.88
N CYS A 75 2.31 -8.35 -6.63
CA CYS A 75 3.10 -7.99 -5.45
C CYS A 75 4.15 -9.03 -5.06
N THR A 76 4.02 -10.27 -5.52
CA THR A 76 5.04 -11.31 -5.36
C THR A 76 6.27 -11.07 -6.21
N ASN A 77 6.15 -10.24 -7.25
CA ASN A 77 7.28 -9.87 -8.10
C ASN A 77 8.13 -8.80 -7.43
N HIS A 78 9.44 -9.06 -7.31
CA HIS A 78 10.41 -8.09 -6.77
C HIS A 78 10.28 -6.72 -7.45
N ASP A 79 10.08 -6.68 -8.76
CA ASP A 79 9.92 -5.47 -9.55
C ASP A 79 8.44 -5.19 -9.85
N SER A 80 7.57 -5.30 -8.84
CA SER A 80 6.14 -5.01 -9.03
C SER A 80 5.92 -3.61 -9.58
N ARG A 81 4.94 -3.47 -10.48
CA ARG A 81 4.69 -2.19 -11.17
C ARG A 81 4.20 -1.10 -10.22
N THR A 82 3.48 -1.46 -9.17
CA THR A 82 3.07 -0.52 -8.12
C THR A 82 4.31 0.05 -7.42
N ARG A 83 5.29 -0.79 -7.14
CA ARG A 83 6.52 -0.42 -6.45
C ARG A 83 7.46 0.37 -7.35
N THR A 84 7.90 -0.24 -8.46
CA THR A 84 9.00 0.28 -9.30
C THR A 84 8.54 1.09 -10.50
N GLY A 85 7.24 1.08 -10.82
CA GLY A 85 6.70 1.78 -11.97
C GLY A 85 6.61 0.96 -13.24
N LEU A 86 6.53 1.64 -14.38
CA LEU A 86 6.42 0.98 -15.67
C LEU A 86 7.66 0.13 -15.99
N PRO A 87 7.49 -1.08 -16.55
CA PRO A 87 8.58 -1.96 -16.93
C PRO A 87 9.62 -1.27 -17.81
N ILE A 88 10.88 -1.71 -17.71
CA ILE A 88 12.05 -1.26 -18.49
C ILE A 88 12.55 0.14 -18.07
N LEU A 89 11.68 1.12 -17.97
CA LEU A 89 12.07 2.50 -17.66
C LEU A 89 11.93 2.85 -16.18
N HIS A 90 11.27 1.99 -15.39
CA HIS A 90 10.95 2.20 -13.97
C HIS A 90 10.40 3.61 -13.68
N LEU A 91 9.54 4.09 -14.60
CA LEU A 91 8.94 5.41 -14.48
C LEU A 91 7.69 5.36 -13.60
N TRP A 92 7.57 6.38 -12.75
CA TRP A 92 6.39 6.63 -11.92
C TRP A 92 6.12 5.55 -10.86
N GLY A 93 7.15 4.83 -10.40
CA GLY A 93 7.08 3.94 -9.26
C GLY A 93 6.68 4.69 -8.00
N LEU A 94 5.88 4.07 -7.15
CA LEU A 94 5.34 4.74 -5.97
C LEU A 94 6.24 4.62 -4.76
N GLU A 95 7.08 3.58 -4.67
CA GLU A 95 7.86 3.29 -3.47
C GLU A 95 8.77 4.45 -3.06
N ASP A 96 9.63 4.90 -3.98
CA ASP A 96 10.57 6.01 -3.73
C ASP A 96 9.83 7.29 -3.37
N LEU A 97 8.69 7.54 -4.04
CA LEU A 97 7.88 8.72 -3.78
C LEU A 97 7.32 8.72 -2.36
N LEU A 98 6.73 7.60 -1.93
CA LEU A 98 6.14 7.49 -0.59
C LEU A 98 7.21 7.56 0.49
N TYR A 99 8.36 6.97 0.25
CA TYR A 99 9.51 7.05 1.14
C TYR A 99 10.05 8.48 1.25
N GLN A 100 10.25 9.16 0.12
CA GLN A 100 10.77 10.53 0.06
C GLN A 100 9.91 11.53 0.83
N TYR A 101 8.59 11.39 0.80
CA TYR A 101 7.65 12.26 1.49
C TYR A 101 7.25 11.78 2.88
N ASN A 102 7.94 10.75 3.39
CA ASN A 102 7.70 10.18 4.72
C ASN A 102 6.22 9.85 4.94
N VAL A 103 5.58 9.17 4.00
CA VAL A 103 4.23 8.65 4.19
C VAL A 103 4.22 7.72 5.39
N ASP A 104 3.23 7.84 6.27
CA ASP A 104 3.21 7.11 7.53
C ASP A 104 2.58 5.72 7.38
N LEU A 105 1.46 5.65 6.65
CA LEU A 105 0.69 4.42 6.51
C LEU A 105 0.16 4.28 5.09
N VAL A 106 0.23 3.06 4.54
CA VAL A 106 -0.39 2.73 3.27
C VAL A 106 -1.31 1.53 3.45
N LEU A 107 -2.56 1.69 3.02
CA LEU A 107 -3.59 0.66 3.06
C LEU A 107 -3.83 0.11 1.66
N TRP A 108 -3.79 -1.21 1.57
CA TRP A 108 -3.98 -1.95 0.34
C TRP A 108 -5.13 -2.94 0.45
N ALA A 109 -5.62 -3.41 -0.69
CA ALA A 109 -6.56 -4.51 -0.81
C ALA A 109 -5.98 -5.57 -1.76
N HIS A 110 -6.72 -6.00 -2.76
CA HIS A 110 -6.38 -6.94 -3.83
C HIS A 110 -6.14 -8.37 -3.33
N GLU A 111 -5.13 -8.58 -2.50
CA GLU A 111 -4.93 -9.85 -1.82
C GLU A 111 -6.06 -10.08 -0.82
N HIS A 112 -6.69 -11.26 -0.90
CA HIS A 112 -7.87 -11.58 -0.10
C HIS A 112 -7.51 -12.08 1.30
N ASP A 113 -6.54 -11.44 1.92
CA ASP A 113 -6.06 -11.74 3.25
C ASP A 113 -5.85 -10.48 4.10
N PHE A 114 -5.22 -10.62 5.25
CA PHE A 114 -4.79 -9.52 6.10
C PHE A 114 -3.30 -9.66 6.39
N GLU A 115 -2.53 -8.67 5.99
CA GLU A 115 -1.13 -8.56 6.29
C GLU A 115 -0.79 -7.19 6.90
N ARG A 116 0.11 -7.18 7.86
CA ARG A 116 0.73 -5.96 8.38
C ARG A 116 2.23 -6.11 8.34
N PHE A 117 2.88 -5.26 7.59
CA PHE A 117 4.32 -5.24 7.44
C PHE A 117 5.00 -4.43 8.53
N TRP A 118 6.25 -4.75 8.81
CA TRP A 118 7.16 -3.83 9.44
C TRP A 118 7.34 -2.60 8.54
N PRO A 119 7.72 -1.42 9.09
CA PRO A 119 8.11 -0.30 8.24
C PRO A 119 9.17 -0.74 7.24
N VAL A 120 8.88 -0.62 5.94
CA VAL A 120 9.70 -1.20 4.89
C VAL A 120 9.91 -0.25 3.72
N TYR A 121 11.13 -0.24 3.20
CA TYR A 121 11.54 0.41 1.96
C TYR A 121 12.59 -0.45 1.29
N ASP A 122 12.45 -0.70 -0.01
CA ASP A 122 13.36 -1.54 -0.83
C ASP A 122 13.68 -2.90 -0.16
N PHE A 123 12.62 -3.59 0.31
CA PHE A 123 12.71 -4.84 1.06
C PHE A 123 13.58 -4.78 2.34
N GLN A 124 13.93 -3.58 2.77
CA GLN A 124 14.68 -3.37 4.01
C GLN A 124 13.77 -2.87 5.12
N ILE A 125 13.81 -3.55 6.25
CA ILE A 125 13.08 -3.12 7.45
C ILE A 125 13.72 -1.84 8.00
N ARG A 126 12.91 -0.82 8.24
CA ARG A 126 13.30 0.51 8.74
C ARG A 126 12.57 0.87 10.02
N ASN A 127 12.65 0.02 11.02
CA ASN A 127 12.01 0.21 12.31
C ASN A 127 12.53 1.45 13.04
N GLY A 128 11.66 2.05 13.87
CA GLY A 128 12.06 3.10 14.81
C GLY A 128 13.05 2.56 15.87
N SER A 129 12.68 1.43 16.50
CA SER A 129 13.55 0.68 17.41
C SER A 129 13.14 -0.78 17.47
N LEU A 130 13.94 -1.62 18.15
CA LEU A 130 13.58 -3.04 18.36
C LEU A 130 12.36 -3.21 19.29
N ASN A 131 12.19 -2.32 20.26
CA ASN A 131 11.11 -2.40 21.24
C ASN A 131 9.84 -1.66 20.76
N GLU A 132 10.00 -0.60 19.98
CA GLU A 132 8.93 0.25 19.46
C GLU A 132 9.10 0.45 17.95
N PRO A 133 8.88 -0.60 17.15
CA PRO A 133 9.22 -0.58 15.72
C PRO A 133 8.42 0.43 14.90
N TYR A 134 7.22 0.75 15.35
CA TYR A 134 6.32 1.69 14.67
C TYR A 134 6.40 3.14 15.22
N THR A 135 7.26 3.40 16.19
CA THR A 135 7.46 4.75 16.73
C THR A 135 8.52 5.49 15.94
N ASN A 136 8.13 6.51 15.19
CA ASN A 136 8.98 7.26 14.27
C ASN A 136 9.84 6.36 13.37
N PRO A 137 9.23 5.43 12.62
CA PRO A 137 9.96 4.53 11.75
C PRO A 137 10.57 5.29 10.57
N GLY A 138 11.61 4.70 9.98
CA GLY A 138 12.31 5.27 8.84
C GLY A 138 11.69 4.94 7.48
N ALA A 139 10.48 4.35 7.45
CA ALA A 139 9.77 4.00 6.22
C ALA A 139 8.25 3.86 6.47
N PRO A 140 7.42 3.86 5.43
CA PRO A 140 5.99 3.62 5.56
C PRO A 140 5.66 2.24 6.16
N VAL A 141 4.57 2.18 6.91
CA VAL A 141 3.92 0.93 7.29
C VAL A 141 2.93 0.54 6.20
N HIS A 142 2.97 -0.70 5.75
CA HIS A 142 2.02 -1.24 4.77
C HIS A 142 1.06 -2.21 5.44
N ILE A 143 -0.23 -2.10 5.13
CA ILE A 143 -1.26 -3.02 5.57
C ILE A 143 -2.08 -3.46 4.36
N ILE A 144 -2.24 -4.76 4.17
CA ILE A 144 -3.21 -5.35 3.27
C ILE A 144 -4.47 -5.69 4.07
N THR A 145 -5.64 -5.33 3.57
CA THR A 145 -6.92 -5.57 4.22
C THR A 145 -8.00 -5.95 3.20
N GLY A 146 -7.67 -6.86 2.28
CA GLY A 146 -8.59 -7.40 1.27
C GLY A 146 -9.45 -8.59 1.75
N SER A 147 -9.27 -9.03 2.98
CA SER A 147 -9.89 -10.22 3.56
C SER A 147 -11.43 -10.25 3.55
N ALA A 148 -12.09 -9.10 3.40
CA ALA A 148 -13.56 -9.03 3.31
C ALA A 148 -14.15 -9.71 2.07
N VAL A 149 -13.34 -10.00 1.05
CA VAL A 149 -13.71 -10.67 -0.21
C VAL A 149 -13.30 -12.14 -0.22
N SER A 150 -12.56 -12.60 0.80
CA SER A 150 -12.15 -14.00 0.91
C SER A 150 -13.38 -14.92 0.95
N PHE A 151 -13.54 -15.74 -0.08
CA PHE A 151 -14.49 -16.84 -0.08
C PHE A 151 -14.00 -17.86 0.95
N CYS A 152 -14.60 -17.82 2.14
CA CYS A 152 -14.67 -19.04 2.94
C CYS A 152 -15.50 -20.02 2.14
N GLU A 153 -14.89 -20.97 1.40
CA GLU A 153 -15.60 -22.10 0.87
C GLU A 153 -16.32 -22.78 2.04
N TRP A 154 -17.63 -22.74 1.97
CA TRP A 154 -18.53 -23.40 2.92
C TRP A 154 -18.35 -24.91 2.78
N HIS A 155 -17.32 -25.46 3.40
CA HIS A 155 -17.29 -26.87 3.72
C HIS A 155 -18.21 -27.04 4.93
N SER A 156 -19.31 -27.70 4.72
CA SER A 156 -20.54 -27.79 5.51
C SER A 156 -20.40 -28.32 6.94
N HIS A 157 -19.23 -28.30 7.56
CA HIS A 157 -18.99 -28.88 8.90
C HIS A 157 -18.01 -28.12 9.79
N GLU A 158 -17.51 -26.93 9.40
CA GLU A 158 -16.59 -26.17 10.24
C GLU A 158 -17.25 -24.87 10.78
N PRO A 159 -17.15 -24.58 12.08
CA PRO A 159 -17.74 -23.38 12.66
C PRO A 159 -17.02 -22.10 12.22
N TYR A 160 -17.75 -21.00 12.10
CA TYR A 160 -17.29 -19.65 11.71
C TYR A 160 -15.99 -19.16 12.38
N SER A 161 -15.60 -19.73 13.53
CA SER A 161 -14.36 -19.42 14.23
C SER A 161 -13.08 -19.84 13.51
N THR A 162 -13.17 -20.74 12.52
CA THR A 162 -11.99 -21.25 11.79
C THR A 162 -11.58 -20.33 10.67
N CYS A 163 -12.51 -19.63 10.05
CA CYS A 163 -12.23 -18.65 8.99
C CYS A 163 -11.47 -17.43 9.54
N PHE A 164 -11.84 -16.95 10.73
CA PHE A 164 -11.09 -15.88 11.41
C PHE A 164 -9.70 -16.30 11.88
N LYS A 165 -9.48 -17.59 12.19
CA LYS A 165 -8.17 -18.10 12.60
C LYS A 165 -7.13 -18.10 11.48
N HIS A 166 -7.52 -18.36 10.23
CA HIS A 166 -6.59 -18.31 9.10
C HIS A 166 -6.16 -16.88 8.76
N ILE A 167 -7.06 -15.91 8.92
CA ILE A 167 -6.78 -14.49 8.71
C ILE A 167 -5.81 -13.94 9.75
N CYS A 168 -5.86 -14.44 10.99
CA CYS A 168 -5.00 -13.95 12.08
C CYS A 168 -3.64 -14.66 12.20
N THR A 169 -3.40 -15.77 11.51
CA THR A 169 -2.20 -16.60 11.74
C THR A 169 -1.09 -16.43 10.71
N LYS A 170 -1.30 -15.74 9.61
CA LYS A 170 -0.21 -15.36 8.69
C LYS A 170 0.55 -14.12 9.18
N ASN A 171 1.03 -14.16 10.42
CA ASN A 171 2.11 -13.28 10.87
C ASN A 171 3.46 -13.81 10.34
N ARG A 172 3.57 -14.03 9.05
CA ARG A 172 4.84 -14.36 8.42
C ARG A 172 5.37 -13.14 7.70
N ILE A 173 6.18 -12.40 8.41
CA ILE A 173 7.20 -11.58 7.77
C ILE A 173 8.39 -12.52 7.59
N GLN A 174 8.53 -13.05 6.40
CA GLN A 174 9.79 -13.66 5.94
C GLN A 174 10.32 -12.74 4.84
N PHE A 175 11.36 -12.02 5.15
CA PHE A 175 12.33 -11.49 4.20
C PHE A 175 13.63 -12.25 4.39
#